data_4afbe5598616a8db933375c0171e3dc3
#
_entry.id   4afbe5598616a8db933375c0171e3dc3
#
_cell.length_a   1.000
_cell.length_b   1.000
_cell.length_c   1.000
_cell.angle_alpha   90.00
_cell.angle_beta   90.00
_cell.angle_gamma   90.00
#
_symmetry.space_group_name_H-M   'P 1'
#
loop_
_entity.id
_entity.type
_entity.pdbx_description
1 polymer ?
#
loop_
_entity_poly.entity_id
_entity_poly.type
_entity_poly.pdbx_seq_one_letter_code
_entity_poly.pdbx_strand_id
1 'polypeptide(L)' 'MTTTHNQFTFLYEDGEDRILYEFKAITTDEIMRRFTEFLKGCGHYDTCIIGAMEEIAEEYRTHEDSI' A
#
# COMPACT_ATOMS: atom_id res chain seq x y z
N MET A 1 -24.98 8.82 12.19
CA MET A 1 -24.78 8.31 11.62
C MET A 1 -23.65 7.76 11.53
N THR A 2 -23.41 6.86 11.40
CA THR A 2 -22.31 6.24 11.35
C THR A 2 -21.79 6.07 10.08
N THR A 3 -20.58 6.20 9.86
CA THR A 3 -20.07 6.02 8.62
C THR A 3 -19.70 4.64 8.44
N THR A 4 -19.99 4.08 7.36
CA THR A 4 -19.64 2.75 7.07
C THR A 4 -18.54 2.66 6.07
N HIS A 5 -17.90 3.76 5.74
CA HIS A 5 -16.86 3.75 4.75
C HIS A 5 -15.53 3.64 5.41
N ASN A 6 -14.69 2.78 4.89
CA ASN A 6 -13.30 2.71 5.28
C ASN A 6 -12.51 3.56 4.32
N GLN A 7 -12.08 4.71 4.76
CA GLN A 7 -11.34 5.61 3.90
C GLN A 7 -9.88 5.58 4.26
N PHE A 8 -9.04 5.48 3.24
CA PHE A 8 -7.60 5.43 3.40
C PHE A 8 -6.98 6.61 2.69
N THR A 9 -5.93 7.15 3.28
CA THR A 9 -5.23 8.29 2.72
C THR A 9 -3.74 8.00 2.74
N PHE A 10 -3.11 8.13 1.59
CA PHE A 10 -1.66 8.02 1.47
C PHE A 10 -1.13 9.38 1.05
N LEU A 11 -0.06 9.82 1.67
CA LEU A 11 0.53 11.11 1.37
C LEU A 11 2.02 10.96 1.18
N TYR A 12 2.53 11.47 0.09
CA TYR A 12 3.97 11.51 -0.17
C TYR A 12 4.35 12.96 -0.42
N GLU A 13 5.37 13.44 0.27
CA GLU A 13 5.88 14.79 0.09
C GLU A 13 7.37 14.76 -0.14
N ASP A 14 7.82 15.48 -1.16
CA ASP A 14 9.24 15.54 -1.46
C ASP A 14 9.52 16.96 -1.93
N GLY A 15 10.09 17.77 -1.08
CA GLY A 15 10.35 19.17 -1.39
C GLY A 15 9.04 19.88 -1.64
N GLU A 16 8.85 20.37 -2.86
CA GLU A 16 7.62 21.05 -3.21
C GLU A 16 6.60 20.12 -3.81
N ASP A 17 6.96 18.89 -4.07
CA ASP A 17 6.05 17.92 -4.66
C ASP A 17 5.24 17.24 -3.59
N ARG A 18 3.97 17.00 -3.91
CA ARG A 18 3.06 16.40 -2.94
C ARG A 18 2.07 15.55 -3.70
N ILE A 19 1.94 14.30 -3.29
CA ILE A 19 1.00 13.38 -3.89
C ILE A 19 0.06 12.90 -2.81
N LEU A 20 -1.23 13.14 -2.99
CA LEU A 20 -2.23 12.72 -2.04
C LEU A 20 -3.16 11.75 -2.75
N TYR A 21 -3.38 10.61 -2.16
CA TYR A 21 -4.21 9.56 -2.74
C TYR A 21 -5.22 9.13 -1.71
N GLU A 22 -6.50 9.37 -1.98
CA GLU A 22 -7.57 9.01 -1.06
C GLU A 22 -8.49 8.05 -1.75
N PHE A 23 -8.94 7.02 -1.05
CA PHE A 23 -9.82 6.03 -1.63
C PHE A 23 -10.60 5.34 -0.54
N LYS A 24 -11.66 4.65 -0.95
CA LYS A 24 -12.46 3.85 -0.04
C LYS A 24 -12.32 2.40 -0.46
N ALA A 25 -12.12 1.54 0.48
CA ALA A 25 -11.95 0.13 0.20
C ALA A 25 -12.39 -0.70 1.38
N ILE A 26 -12.83 -1.90 1.13
CA ILE A 26 -13.27 -2.80 2.17
C ILE A 26 -12.34 -3.98 2.29
N THR A 27 -11.83 -4.49 1.18
CA THR A 27 -11.02 -5.70 1.21
C THR A 27 -9.55 -5.38 1.21
N THR A 28 -8.77 -6.27 1.75
CA THR A 28 -7.32 -6.11 1.80
C THR A 28 -6.72 -6.05 0.40
N ASP A 29 -7.21 -6.86 -0.51
CA ASP A 29 -6.68 -6.85 -1.87
C ASP A 29 -6.90 -5.50 -2.51
N GLU A 30 -8.05 -4.88 -2.32
CA GLU A 30 -8.31 -3.58 -2.88
C GLU A 30 -7.36 -2.54 -2.30
N ILE A 31 -7.12 -2.58 -1.00
CA ILE A 31 -6.21 -1.68 -0.32
C ILE A 31 -4.81 -1.85 -0.89
N MET A 32 -4.37 -3.07 -1.08
CA MET A 32 -3.04 -3.32 -1.60
C MET A 32 -2.89 -2.86 -3.03
N ARG A 33 -3.93 -3.00 -3.85
CA ARG A 33 -3.88 -2.51 -5.21
C ARG A 33 -3.78 -0.99 -5.25
N ARG A 34 -4.53 -0.33 -4.39
CA ARG A 34 -4.48 1.13 -4.34
C ARG A 34 -3.13 1.61 -3.83
N PHE A 35 -2.57 0.91 -2.87
CA PHE A 35 -1.25 1.25 -2.36
C PHE A 35 -0.20 1.10 -3.47
N THR A 36 -0.32 0.07 -4.28
CA THR A 36 0.59 -0.15 -5.41
C THR A 36 0.50 1.01 -6.39
N GLU A 37 -0.72 1.44 -6.70
CA GLU A 37 -0.90 2.57 -7.60
C GLU A 37 -0.29 3.84 -7.03
N PHE A 38 -0.44 4.04 -5.74
CA PHE A 38 0.13 5.19 -5.06
C PHE A 38 1.65 5.17 -5.17
N LEU A 39 2.27 4.02 -4.95
CA LEU A 39 3.72 3.89 -5.03
C LEU A 39 4.21 4.15 -6.46
N LYS A 40 3.47 3.70 -7.44
CA LYS A 40 3.83 3.96 -8.83
C LYS A 40 3.79 5.45 -9.12
N GLY A 41 2.80 6.15 -8.58
CA GLY A 41 2.71 7.59 -8.72
C GLY A 41 3.85 8.32 -8.04
N CYS A 42 4.44 7.71 -7.01
CA CYS A 42 5.58 8.30 -6.31
C CYS A 42 6.92 7.98 -7.00
N GLY A 43 6.88 7.26 -8.10
CA GLY A 43 8.11 7.01 -8.86
C GLY A 43 8.72 5.64 -8.68
N HIS A 44 8.03 4.74 -7.99
CA HIS A 44 8.54 3.39 -7.81
C HIS A 44 8.15 2.51 -9.00
N TYR A 45 9.03 1.63 -9.38
CA TYR A 45 8.77 0.73 -10.50
C TYR A 45 8.04 -0.51 -10.03
N ASP A 46 7.26 -1.10 -10.93
CA ASP A 46 6.48 -2.31 -10.64
C ASP A 46 7.36 -3.40 -10.07
N THR A 47 8.51 -3.64 -10.67
CA THR A 47 9.40 -4.72 -10.22
C THR A 47 9.89 -4.46 -8.81
N CYS A 48 10.14 -3.22 -8.45
CA CYS A 48 10.58 -2.89 -7.09
C CYS A 48 9.45 -3.08 -6.10
N ILE A 49 8.24 -2.69 -6.49
CA ILE A 49 7.09 -2.84 -5.62
C ILE A 49 6.78 -4.30 -5.37
N ILE A 50 6.76 -5.10 -6.42
CA ILE A 50 6.47 -6.53 -6.30
C ILE A 50 7.56 -7.23 -5.50
N GLY A 51 8.81 -6.89 -5.74
CA GLY A 51 9.90 -7.47 -4.98
C GLY A 51 9.81 -7.18 -3.50
N ALA A 52 9.44 -5.96 -3.15
CA ALA A 52 9.27 -5.59 -1.75
C ALA A 52 8.12 -6.33 -1.12
N MET A 53 7.02 -6.48 -1.84
CA MET A 53 5.86 -7.21 -1.34
C MET A 53 6.20 -8.67 -1.09
N GLU A 54 6.95 -9.27 -2.00
CA GLU A 54 7.35 -10.66 -1.86
C GLU A 54 8.28 -10.84 -0.67
N GLU A 55 9.17 -9.92 -0.47
CA GLU A 55 10.09 -9.99 0.65
C GLU A 55 9.35 -9.90 1.97
N ILE A 56 8.41 -8.98 2.08
CA ILE A 56 7.62 -8.82 3.30
C ILE A 56 6.78 -10.07 3.54
N ALA A 57 6.16 -10.59 2.48
CA ALA A 57 5.36 -11.79 2.61
C ALA A 57 6.18 -12.97 3.10
N GLU A 58 7.40 -13.08 2.62
CA GLU A 58 8.30 -14.16 3.03
C GLU A 58 8.69 -14.01 4.49
N GLU A 59 8.94 -12.81 4.94
CA GLU A 59 9.28 -12.57 6.35
C GLU A 59 8.15 -13.01 7.26
N TYR A 60 6.93 -12.71 6.89
CA TYR A 60 5.79 -13.10 7.72
C TYR A 60 5.56 -14.60 7.69
N ARG A 61 5.75 -15.23 6.55
CA ARG A 61 5.60 -16.68 6.47
C ARG A 61 6.65 -17.38 7.32
N THR A 62 7.88 -16.92 7.24
CA THR A 62 8.96 -17.49 8.02
C THR A 62 8.70 -17.35 9.51
N HIS A 63 8.18 -16.19 9.89
CA HIS A 63 7.86 -15.94 11.29
C HIS A 63 6.79 -16.90 11.79
N GLU A 64 5.78 -17.12 10.98
CA GLU A 64 4.71 -18.05 11.36
C GLU A 64 5.22 -19.47 11.46
N ASP A 65 6.11 -19.85 10.55
CA ASP A 65 6.65 -21.20 10.55
C ASP A 65 7.51 -21.47 11.76
N SER A 66 8.09 -20.47 12.35
CA SER A 66 8.96 -20.66 13.46
C SER A 66 8.21 -20.82 14.78
N ILE A 67 6.93 -20.69 14.76
CA ILE A 67 6.13 -20.95 15.92
C ILE A 67 5.70 -22.41 15.94
#